data_088ce3ed2ec26bb02b7b0a8369f8488d
#
_entry.id   088ce3ed2ec26bb02b7b0a8369f8488d
#
_cell.length_a   1.000
_cell.length_b   1.000
_cell.length_c   1.000
_cell.angle_alpha   90.00
_cell.angle_beta   90.00
_cell.angle_gamma   90.00
#
_symmetry.space_group_name_H-M   'P 1'
#
loop_
_entity.id
_entity.type
_entity.pdbx_description
1 polymer ?
#
loop_
_entity_poly.entity_id
_entity_poly.type
_entity_poly.pdbx_seq_one_letter_code
_entity_poly.pdbx_strand_id
1 'polypeptide(L)'
;MGAVSEHTGRAVLLRRDDVDTDQIVAAEYCKRITKRGYEDVLFSRWRQEPGFALNDPAAAGATVLVAGHNFGTGSSREHAVWALRDWGFRAVLATGFGDIFRRNALKNGLLPVQLAPEALAELTALVERDPAGPVSVEVTTRTVRAAGRSWPFPIDERARRHLIAGLDEIAVTLSAEAVIAAHERSRPDWLPVVRVHPAEPAGPFDPQSAVPEPPAPGQSAPAKEWVSR
;
A
#
# COMPACT_ATOMS: atom_id res chain seq x y z
N MET A 1 -11.65 -0.01 -4.66
CA MET A 1 -10.73 -1.16 -4.57
C MET A 1 -11.45 -2.38 -5.12
N GLY A 2 -10.79 -3.31 -5.83
CA GLY A 2 -11.46 -4.58 -6.22
C GLY A 2 -11.59 -5.50 -5.02
N ALA A 3 -12.65 -6.34 -4.97
CA ALA A 3 -12.83 -7.36 -3.96
C ALA A 3 -11.69 -8.39 -4.00
N VAL A 4 -11.15 -8.74 -2.83
CA VAL A 4 -10.05 -9.71 -2.70
C VAL A 4 -10.46 -10.72 -1.62
N SER A 5 -11.01 -11.85 -2.05
CA SER A 5 -11.38 -12.98 -1.17
C SER A 5 -10.31 -14.07 -1.17
N GLU A 6 -9.64 -14.25 -2.31
CA GLU A 6 -8.63 -15.25 -2.55
C GLU A 6 -7.66 -14.76 -3.64
N HIS A 7 -6.41 -15.18 -3.56
CA HIS A 7 -5.43 -15.01 -4.62
C HIS A 7 -4.56 -16.26 -4.73
N THR A 8 -4.40 -16.76 -5.93
CA THR A 8 -3.50 -17.89 -6.26
C THR A 8 -2.51 -17.46 -7.33
N GLY A 9 -1.23 -17.70 -7.09
CA GLY A 9 -0.17 -17.37 -8.04
C GLY A 9 1.15 -18.00 -7.67
N ARG A 10 2.15 -17.84 -8.55
CA ARG A 10 3.51 -18.29 -8.25
C ARG A 10 4.17 -17.34 -7.27
N ALA A 11 5.06 -17.89 -6.44
CA ALA A 11 5.81 -17.12 -5.47
C ALA A 11 7.24 -16.87 -5.92
N VAL A 12 7.80 -15.72 -5.54
CA VAL A 12 9.23 -15.41 -5.62
C VAL A 12 9.77 -15.16 -4.22
N LEU A 13 10.98 -15.65 -3.95
CA LEU A 13 11.64 -15.54 -2.64
C LEU A 13 12.58 -14.33 -2.61
N LEU A 14 12.27 -13.36 -1.76
CA LEU A 14 13.16 -12.27 -1.39
C LEU A 14 13.80 -12.58 -0.04
N ARG A 15 14.99 -13.20 -0.06
CA ARG A 15 15.70 -13.65 1.15
C ARG A 15 16.41 -12.50 1.86
N ARG A 16 15.62 -11.50 2.31
CA ARG A 16 16.11 -10.32 3.01
C ARG A 16 15.18 -9.99 4.16
N ASP A 17 15.77 -9.72 5.31
CA ASP A 17 15.09 -9.16 6.48
C ASP A 17 15.19 -7.64 6.46
N ASP A 18 14.37 -6.97 7.30
CA ASP A 18 14.41 -5.52 7.52
C ASP A 18 14.34 -4.70 6.24
N VAL A 19 13.58 -5.19 5.26
CA VAL A 19 13.40 -4.49 3.97
C VAL A 19 12.64 -3.20 4.21
N ASP A 20 13.33 -2.07 4.11
CA ASP A 20 12.73 -0.76 4.31
C ASP A 20 12.08 -0.20 3.03
N THR A 21 11.26 0.81 3.20
CA THR A 21 10.53 1.43 2.09
C THR A 21 11.41 2.17 1.10
N ASP A 22 12.64 2.61 1.48
CA ASP A 22 13.65 3.19 0.57
C ASP A 22 14.30 2.12 -0.32
N GLN A 23 14.41 0.92 0.19
CA GLN A 23 14.89 -0.24 -0.57
C GLN A 23 13.83 -0.71 -1.57
N ILE A 24 12.55 -0.65 -1.19
CA ILE A 24 11.44 -0.99 -2.08
C ILE A 24 11.32 0.06 -3.19
N VAL A 25 11.27 1.36 -2.83
CA VAL A 25 11.25 2.50 -3.76
C VAL A 25 12.10 3.63 -3.21
N ALA A 26 13.18 3.99 -3.90
CA ALA A 26 14.06 5.06 -3.47
C ALA A 26 13.33 6.42 -3.42
N ALA A 27 13.70 7.26 -2.45
CA ALA A 27 13.05 8.55 -2.15
C ALA A 27 12.94 9.48 -3.37
N GLU A 28 13.90 9.42 -4.28
CA GLU A 28 13.90 10.21 -5.51
C GLU A 28 12.69 10.00 -6.42
N TYR A 29 12.11 8.79 -6.41
CA TYR A 29 10.92 8.45 -7.20
C TYR A 29 9.61 8.87 -6.53
N CYS A 30 9.62 9.25 -5.25
CA CYS A 30 8.44 9.75 -4.55
C CYS A 30 7.96 11.14 -5.04
N LYS A 31 8.70 11.77 -5.94
CA LYS A 31 8.30 13.01 -6.62
C LYS A 31 7.26 12.81 -7.71
N ARG A 32 7.02 11.56 -8.14
CA ARG A 32 5.97 11.26 -9.13
C ARG A 32 4.61 11.54 -8.52
N ILE A 33 3.75 12.24 -9.27
CA ILE A 33 2.39 12.63 -8.83
C ILE A 33 1.32 11.60 -9.16
N THR A 34 1.66 10.57 -9.93
CA THR A 34 0.75 9.47 -10.30
C THR A 34 0.75 8.38 -9.22
N LYS A 35 -0.34 7.60 -9.14
CA LYS A 35 -0.44 6.41 -8.30
C LYS A 35 -0.14 5.11 -9.04
N ARG A 36 0.39 5.19 -10.25
CA ARG A 36 0.69 4.06 -11.15
C ARG A 36 1.98 4.32 -11.92
N GLY A 37 2.57 3.27 -12.46
CA GLY A 37 3.81 3.34 -13.23
C GLY A 37 5.05 3.31 -12.33
N TYR A 38 5.00 2.53 -11.23
CA TYR A 38 6.13 2.34 -10.31
C TYR A 38 6.82 0.99 -10.47
N GLU A 39 6.37 0.15 -11.41
CA GLU A 39 6.99 -1.15 -11.71
C GLU A 39 8.45 -1.04 -12.12
N ASP A 40 8.82 0.04 -12.80
CA ASP A 40 10.18 0.32 -13.27
C ASP A 40 11.16 0.59 -12.12
N VAL A 41 10.67 1.10 -11.00
CA VAL A 41 11.50 1.53 -9.85
C VAL A 41 11.45 0.58 -8.66
N LEU A 42 10.62 -0.47 -8.72
CA LEU A 42 10.58 -1.50 -7.68
C LEU A 42 11.96 -2.12 -7.51
N PHE A 43 12.49 -2.05 -6.27
CA PHE A 43 13.83 -2.56 -5.92
C PHE A 43 14.93 -2.12 -6.90
N SER A 44 14.84 -0.89 -7.46
CA SER A 44 15.69 -0.42 -8.56
C SER A 44 17.20 -0.54 -8.27
N ARG A 45 17.62 -0.38 -7.01
CA ARG A 45 19.02 -0.54 -6.59
C ARG A 45 19.42 -2.01 -6.57
N TRP A 46 18.61 -2.89 -5.99
CA TRP A 46 18.89 -4.32 -5.91
C TRP A 46 18.80 -5.02 -7.27
N ARG A 47 17.95 -4.52 -8.15
CA ARG A 47 17.84 -5.05 -9.52
C ARG A 47 19.11 -4.82 -10.37
N GLN A 48 20.05 -3.99 -9.89
CA GLN A 48 21.37 -3.86 -10.50
C GLN A 48 22.33 -4.97 -10.02
N GLU A 49 21.99 -5.71 -8.97
CA GLU A 49 22.81 -6.81 -8.46
C GLU A 49 22.63 -8.04 -9.35
N PRO A 50 23.73 -8.66 -9.86
CA PRO A 50 23.63 -9.96 -10.53
C PRO A 50 23.03 -11.00 -9.59
N GLY A 51 22.04 -11.77 -10.06
CA GLY A 51 21.41 -12.82 -9.25
C GLY A 51 20.33 -12.33 -8.28
N PHE A 52 19.92 -11.05 -8.35
CA PHE A 52 18.76 -10.60 -7.59
C PHE A 52 17.49 -11.36 -8.02
N ALA A 53 16.70 -11.83 -7.06
CA ALA A 53 15.62 -12.79 -7.29
C ALA A 53 14.60 -12.34 -8.36
N LEU A 54 14.29 -11.03 -8.45
CA LEU A 54 13.34 -10.52 -9.44
C LEU A 54 13.94 -10.37 -10.86
N ASN A 55 15.25 -10.54 -11.00
CA ASN A 55 15.93 -10.56 -12.30
C ASN A 55 15.92 -11.97 -12.93
N ASP A 56 15.59 -12.99 -12.15
CA ASP A 56 15.47 -14.36 -12.66
C ASP A 56 14.24 -14.45 -13.60
N PRO A 57 14.39 -14.92 -14.82
CA PRO A 57 13.25 -15.18 -15.71
C PRO A 57 12.18 -16.08 -15.09
N ALA A 58 12.53 -16.98 -14.19
CA ALA A 58 11.58 -17.82 -13.46
C ALA A 58 10.66 -17.01 -12.52
N ALA A 59 11.10 -15.83 -12.07
CA ALA A 59 10.28 -14.93 -11.26
C ALA A 59 9.26 -14.12 -12.09
N ALA A 60 9.40 -14.09 -13.42
CA ALA A 60 8.51 -13.33 -14.28
C ALA A 60 7.06 -13.80 -14.13
N GLY A 61 6.15 -12.85 -13.84
CA GLY A 61 4.74 -13.14 -13.60
C GLY A 61 4.43 -13.80 -12.24
N ALA A 62 5.38 -13.86 -11.30
CA ALA A 62 5.09 -14.18 -9.91
C ALA A 62 4.23 -13.07 -9.30
N THR A 63 3.20 -13.46 -8.56
CA THR A 63 2.24 -12.53 -7.96
C THR A 63 2.22 -12.61 -6.43
N VAL A 64 3.03 -13.49 -5.86
CA VAL A 64 3.24 -13.64 -4.42
C VAL A 64 4.71 -13.38 -4.12
N LEU A 65 4.99 -12.46 -3.21
CA LEU A 65 6.33 -12.19 -2.70
C LEU A 65 6.49 -12.85 -1.34
N VAL A 66 7.48 -13.70 -1.16
CA VAL A 66 7.86 -14.26 0.14
C VAL A 66 9.11 -13.54 0.61
N ALA A 67 9.01 -12.80 1.70
CA ALA A 67 10.09 -12.00 2.27
C ALA A 67 10.42 -12.45 3.71
N GLY A 68 11.50 -11.94 4.24
CA GLY A 68 11.92 -12.23 5.60
C GLY A 68 11.16 -11.46 6.69
N HIS A 69 11.84 -11.21 7.81
CA HIS A 69 11.29 -10.48 8.94
C HIS A 69 11.17 -8.97 8.64
N ASN A 70 10.18 -8.29 9.29
CA ASN A 70 10.06 -6.83 9.35
C ASN A 70 10.04 -6.14 7.97
N PHE A 71 9.24 -6.68 7.03
CA PHE A 71 9.13 -6.13 5.68
C PHE A 71 8.37 -4.80 5.66
N GLY A 72 8.84 -3.84 4.88
CA GLY A 72 8.21 -2.52 4.73
C GLY A 72 8.43 -1.61 5.94
N THR A 73 9.51 -1.82 6.69
CA THR A 73 9.92 -0.93 7.79
C THR A 73 10.36 0.45 7.27
N GLY A 74 10.69 1.37 8.19
CA GLY A 74 11.18 2.70 7.85
C GLY A 74 10.09 3.72 7.62
N SER A 75 10.30 4.62 6.64
CA SER A 75 9.43 5.77 6.40
C SER A 75 8.04 5.40 5.87
N SER A 76 7.04 6.25 6.19
CA SER A 76 5.68 6.08 5.67
C SER A 76 5.60 6.41 4.18
N ARG A 77 5.78 5.41 3.32
CA ARG A 77 5.72 5.59 1.86
C ARG A 77 4.70 4.65 1.23
N GLU A 78 3.58 5.21 0.85
CA GLU A 78 2.56 4.47 0.11
C GLU A 78 3.07 4.03 -1.28
N HIS A 79 4.04 4.75 -1.84
CA HIS A 79 4.73 4.42 -3.10
C HIS A 79 5.32 3.01 -3.11
N ALA A 80 5.82 2.52 -1.96
CA ALA A 80 6.32 1.16 -1.83
C ALA A 80 5.24 0.11 -2.14
N VAL A 81 4.01 0.36 -1.67
CA VAL A 81 2.86 -0.51 -1.94
C VAL A 81 2.45 -0.41 -3.41
N TRP A 82 2.44 0.80 -3.98
CA TRP A 82 2.10 0.99 -5.40
C TRP A 82 3.08 0.27 -6.32
N ALA A 83 4.39 0.36 -6.03
CA ALA A 83 5.41 -0.32 -6.82
C ALA A 83 5.26 -1.84 -6.80
N LEU A 84 4.99 -2.43 -5.64
CA LEU A 84 4.74 -3.87 -5.53
C LEU A 84 3.50 -4.29 -6.34
N ARG A 85 2.41 -3.50 -6.26
CA ARG A 85 1.19 -3.78 -7.02
C ARG A 85 1.36 -3.61 -8.53
N ASP A 86 2.05 -2.56 -8.95
CA ASP A 86 2.28 -2.25 -10.36
C ASP A 86 3.19 -3.31 -10.99
N TRP A 87 4.15 -3.84 -10.22
CA TRP A 87 4.94 -5.00 -10.65
C TRP A 87 4.09 -6.27 -10.88
N GLY A 88 2.96 -6.38 -10.20
CA GLY A 88 2.05 -7.52 -10.32
C GLY A 88 1.81 -8.28 -9.02
N PHE A 89 2.50 -7.94 -7.93
CA PHE A 89 2.26 -8.61 -6.65
C PHE A 89 0.85 -8.34 -6.12
N ARG A 90 0.24 -9.38 -5.54
CA ARG A 90 -1.07 -9.36 -4.89
C ARG A 90 -0.97 -9.71 -3.42
N ALA A 91 0.06 -10.45 -3.04
CA ALA A 91 0.34 -10.80 -1.64
C ALA A 91 1.83 -10.68 -1.35
N VAL A 92 2.15 -10.26 -0.13
CA VAL A 92 3.48 -10.33 0.46
C VAL A 92 3.37 -11.15 1.74
N LEU A 93 4.15 -12.22 1.83
CA LEU A 93 4.21 -13.13 2.97
C LEU A 93 5.51 -12.90 3.72
N ALA A 94 5.43 -12.64 5.02
CA ALA A 94 6.59 -12.36 5.87
C ALA A 94 6.31 -12.77 7.32
N THR A 95 7.33 -12.84 8.17
CA THR A 95 7.11 -13.06 9.61
C THR A 95 6.70 -11.79 10.37
N GLY A 96 6.89 -10.62 9.78
CA GLY A 96 6.50 -9.33 10.34
C GLY A 96 6.52 -8.21 9.30
N PHE A 97 5.81 -7.14 9.59
CA PHE A 97 5.69 -5.96 8.72
C PHE A 97 5.84 -4.67 9.51
N GLY A 98 6.35 -3.63 8.88
CA GLY A 98 6.20 -2.28 9.41
C GLY A 98 4.71 -1.89 9.47
N ASP A 99 4.26 -1.31 10.59
CA ASP A 99 2.84 -1.02 10.85
C ASP A 99 2.19 -0.14 9.78
N ILE A 100 2.91 0.89 9.33
CA ILE A 100 2.41 1.82 8.33
C ILE A 100 2.32 1.13 6.96
N PHE A 101 3.34 0.34 6.59
CA PHE A 101 3.32 -0.44 5.36
C PHE A 101 2.13 -1.39 5.34
N ARG A 102 1.90 -2.14 6.44
CA ARG A 102 0.78 -3.07 6.57
C ARG A 102 -0.57 -2.39 6.34
N ARG A 103 -0.78 -1.20 6.95
CA ARG A 103 -2.01 -0.41 6.76
C ARG A 103 -2.16 0.07 5.32
N ASN A 104 -1.10 0.61 4.73
CA ASN A 104 -1.11 1.07 3.35
C ASN A 104 -1.35 -0.09 2.36
N ALA A 105 -0.76 -1.26 2.61
CA ALA A 105 -0.96 -2.45 1.80
C ALA A 105 -2.44 -2.86 1.77
N LEU A 106 -3.09 -2.98 2.93
CA LEU A 106 -4.51 -3.32 3.04
C LEU A 106 -5.42 -2.29 2.33
N LYS A 107 -5.16 -0.98 2.49
CA LYS A 107 -5.90 0.09 1.83
C LYS A 107 -5.80 0.05 0.30
N ASN A 108 -4.68 -0.44 -0.20
CA ASN A 108 -4.41 -0.53 -1.63
C ASN A 108 -4.71 -1.91 -2.22
N GLY A 109 -5.24 -2.87 -1.45
CA GLY A 109 -5.57 -4.21 -1.92
C GLY A 109 -4.36 -5.11 -2.21
N LEU A 110 -3.21 -4.83 -1.59
CA LEU A 110 -2.09 -5.74 -1.46
C LEU A 110 -2.25 -6.49 -0.13
N LEU A 111 -2.16 -7.82 -0.14
CA LEU A 111 -2.32 -8.65 1.06
C LEU A 111 -0.99 -8.77 1.83
N PRO A 112 -0.81 -8.12 2.99
CA PRO A 112 0.31 -8.38 3.88
C PRO A 112 -0.05 -9.56 4.78
N VAL A 113 0.53 -10.71 4.51
CA VAL A 113 0.22 -11.98 5.20
C VAL A 113 1.34 -12.31 6.16
N GLN A 114 1.06 -12.19 7.46
CA GLN A 114 2.00 -12.54 8.50
C GLN A 114 1.91 -14.03 8.82
N LEU A 115 3.02 -14.76 8.66
CA LEU A 115 3.12 -16.17 9.02
C LEU A 115 4.05 -16.36 10.24
N ALA A 116 3.81 -17.43 11.00
CA ALA A 116 4.77 -17.87 11.99
C ALA A 116 6.12 -18.22 11.31
N PRO A 117 7.26 -18.02 11.99
CA PRO A 117 8.57 -18.28 11.39
C PRO A 117 8.71 -19.69 10.82
N GLU A 118 8.20 -20.69 11.50
CA GLU A 118 8.22 -22.10 11.09
C GLU A 118 7.39 -22.32 9.82
N ALA A 119 6.21 -21.71 9.75
CA ALA A 119 5.32 -21.79 8.59
C ALA A 119 5.96 -21.11 7.35
N LEU A 120 6.60 -19.95 7.56
CA LEU A 120 7.29 -19.25 6.48
C LEU A 120 8.50 -20.06 5.98
N ALA A 121 9.26 -20.68 6.89
CA ALA A 121 10.39 -21.53 6.52
C ALA A 121 9.95 -22.78 5.73
N GLU A 122 8.86 -23.44 6.15
CA GLU A 122 8.27 -24.55 5.41
C GLU A 122 7.80 -24.13 4.01
N LEU A 123 7.10 -23.02 3.91
CA LEU A 123 6.64 -22.47 2.63
C LEU A 123 7.83 -22.13 1.72
N THR A 124 8.85 -21.48 2.27
CA THR A 124 10.09 -21.16 1.54
C THR A 124 10.73 -22.42 0.94
N ALA A 125 10.88 -23.48 1.73
CA ALA A 125 11.43 -24.74 1.25
C ALA A 125 10.57 -25.42 0.16
N LEU A 126 9.25 -25.23 0.19
CA LEU A 126 8.36 -25.72 -0.87
C LEU A 126 8.55 -24.92 -2.18
N VAL A 127 8.59 -23.59 -2.09
CA VAL A 127 8.81 -22.71 -3.25
C VAL A 127 10.19 -22.95 -3.87
N GLU A 128 11.24 -23.21 -3.07
CA GLU A 128 12.57 -23.56 -3.56
C GLU A 128 12.58 -24.87 -4.35
N ARG A 129 11.82 -25.83 -3.88
CA ARG A 129 11.74 -27.16 -4.52
C ARG A 129 10.92 -27.11 -5.81
N ASP A 130 9.87 -26.31 -5.84
CA ASP A 130 9.00 -26.12 -7.00
C ASP A 130 8.64 -24.62 -7.16
N PRO A 131 9.50 -23.84 -7.84
CA PRO A 131 9.23 -22.42 -8.09
C PRO A 131 8.01 -22.15 -8.99
N ALA A 132 7.55 -23.17 -9.74
CA ALA A 132 6.35 -23.08 -10.56
C ALA A 132 5.06 -23.39 -9.78
N GLY A 133 5.19 -23.99 -8.60
CA GLY A 133 4.08 -24.40 -7.76
C GLY A 133 3.21 -23.21 -7.31
N PRO A 134 1.89 -23.37 -7.31
CA PRO A 134 0.99 -22.31 -6.88
C PRO A 134 1.00 -22.13 -5.35
N VAL A 135 0.97 -20.87 -4.93
CA VAL A 135 0.69 -20.46 -3.56
C VAL A 135 -0.65 -19.75 -3.54
N SER A 136 -1.59 -20.24 -2.73
CA SER A 136 -2.92 -19.64 -2.56
C SER A 136 -3.01 -18.93 -1.21
N VAL A 137 -3.51 -17.70 -1.23
CA VAL A 137 -3.82 -16.90 -0.04
C VAL A 137 -5.32 -16.68 0.01
N GLU A 138 -5.98 -17.26 1.00
CA GLU A 138 -7.44 -17.21 1.15
C GLU A 138 -7.81 -16.33 2.35
N VAL A 139 -8.36 -15.16 2.07
CA VAL A 139 -8.73 -14.16 3.10
C VAL A 139 -9.95 -14.62 3.88
N THR A 140 -10.83 -15.38 3.23
CA THR A 140 -12.08 -15.87 3.82
C THR A 140 -11.80 -16.85 4.96
N THR A 141 -10.95 -17.83 4.73
CA THR A 141 -10.54 -18.85 5.71
C THR A 141 -9.30 -18.46 6.50
N ARG A 142 -8.62 -17.36 6.14
CA ARG A 142 -7.37 -16.88 6.75
C ARG A 142 -6.26 -17.93 6.65
N THR A 143 -6.11 -18.54 5.49
CA THR A 143 -5.13 -19.58 5.27
C THR A 143 -4.26 -19.31 4.04
N VAL A 144 -3.00 -19.69 4.15
CA VAL A 144 -2.08 -19.83 3.01
C VAL A 144 -1.97 -21.32 2.69
N ARG A 145 -2.01 -21.69 1.41
CA ARG A 145 -1.88 -23.08 0.96
C ARG A 145 -0.82 -23.21 -0.12
N ALA A 146 -0.01 -24.25 -0.04
CA ALA A 146 0.95 -24.64 -1.07
C ALA A 146 1.26 -26.14 -0.96
N ALA A 147 1.36 -26.85 -2.09
CA ALA A 147 1.76 -28.26 -2.16
C ALA A 147 1.02 -29.16 -1.15
N GLY A 148 -0.28 -29.00 -0.97
CA GLY A 148 -1.09 -29.78 -0.03
C GLY A 148 -0.96 -29.41 1.45
N ARG A 149 -0.13 -28.43 1.78
CA ARG A 149 0.03 -27.85 3.13
C ARG A 149 -0.84 -26.63 3.31
N SER A 150 -1.15 -26.27 4.57
CA SER A 150 -1.99 -25.12 4.93
C SER A 150 -1.50 -24.50 6.23
N TRP A 151 -1.40 -23.16 6.26
CA TRP A 151 -0.99 -22.39 7.44
C TRP A 151 -1.96 -21.26 7.70
N PRO A 152 -2.43 -21.09 8.95
CA PRO A 152 -3.27 -19.98 9.30
C PRO A 152 -2.48 -18.67 9.39
N PHE A 153 -3.15 -17.54 9.13
CA PHE A 153 -2.59 -16.22 9.37
C PHE A 153 -3.59 -15.27 10.05
N PRO A 154 -3.12 -14.35 10.91
CA PRO A 154 -3.98 -13.37 11.54
C PRO A 154 -4.28 -12.22 10.57
N ILE A 155 -5.52 -11.78 10.56
CA ILE A 155 -5.95 -10.55 9.90
C ILE A 155 -7.04 -9.89 10.75
N ASP A 156 -6.98 -8.57 10.89
CA ASP A 156 -8.02 -7.79 11.55
C ASP A 156 -9.38 -7.99 10.86
N GLU A 157 -10.44 -8.19 11.64
CA GLU A 157 -11.75 -8.54 11.11
C GLU A 157 -12.38 -7.42 10.28
N ARG A 158 -12.11 -6.16 10.63
CA ARG A 158 -12.57 -5.02 9.85
C ARG A 158 -11.84 -4.96 8.50
N ALA A 159 -10.51 -5.09 8.52
CA ALA A 159 -9.70 -5.14 7.30
C ALA A 159 -10.12 -6.31 6.39
N ARG A 160 -10.37 -7.48 6.96
CA ARG A 160 -10.86 -8.66 6.24
C ARG A 160 -12.17 -8.39 5.50
N ARG A 161 -13.16 -7.83 6.21
CA ARG A 161 -14.46 -7.47 5.62
C ARG A 161 -14.32 -6.46 4.49
N HIS A 162 -13.48 -5.43 4.66
CA HIS A 162 -13.25 -4.43 3.62
C HIS A 162 -12.60 -5.03 2.37
N LEU A 163 -11.61 -5.92 2.54
CA LEU A 163 -10.97 -6.63 1.42
C LEU A 163 -11.96 -7.49 0.65
N ILE A 164 -12.74 -8.33 1.36
CA ILE A 164 -13.72 -9.22 0.74
C ILE A 164 -14.82 -8.43 0.01
N ALA A 165 -15.29 -7.33 0.61
CA ALA A 165 -16.31 -6.49 0.02
C ALA A 165 -15.76 -5.51 -1.06
N GLY A 166 -14.44 -5.37 -1.20
CA GLY A 166 -13.83 -4.42 -2.12
C GLY A 166 -14.06 -2.95 -1.74
N LEU A 167 -14.37 -2.68 -0.46
CA LEU A 167 -14.70 -1.34 0.01
C LEU A 167 -13.42 -0.56 0.34
N ASP A 168 -13.33 0.66 -0.16
CA ASP A 168 -12.39 1.66 0.32
C ASP A 168 -12.99 2.49 1.47
N GLU A 169 -12.19 3.37 2.08
CA GLU A 169 -12.63 4.18 3.22
C GLU A 169 -13.84 5.09 2.88
N ILE A 170 -13.92 5.56 1.64
CA ILE A 170 -15.03 6.40 1.17
C ILE A 170 -16.30 5.55 1.05
N ALA A 171 -16.22 4.40 0.41
CA ALA A 171 -17.34 3.48 0.26
C ALA A 171 -17.88 2.99 1.61
N VAL A 172 -16.98 2.75 2.59
CA VAL A 172 -17.37 2.43 3.98
C VAL A 172 -18.16 3.58 4.60
N THR A 173 -17.72 4.82 4.43
CA THR A 173 -18.44 6.00 4.95
C THR A 173 -19.80 6.15 4.26
N LEU A 174 -19.85 6.01 2.94
CA LEU A 174 -21.10 6.10 2.17
C LEU A 174 -22.11 5.00 2.54
N SER A 175 -21.65 3.83 2.99
CA SER A 175 -22.57 2.79 3.47
C SER A 175 -23.35 3.19 4.74
N ALA A 176 -22.89 4.23 5.45
CA ALA A 176 -23.54 4.79 6.63
C ALA A 176 -24.34 6.08 6.32
N GLU A 177 -24.59 6.41 5.04
CA GLU A 177 -25.21 7.66 4.60
C GLU A 177 -26.52 7.97 5.32
N ALA A 178 -27.39 6.99 5.52
CA ALA A 178 -28.66 7.18 6.23
C ALA A 178 -28.47 7.63 7.69
N VAL A 179 -27.45 7.09 8.37
CA VAL A 179 -27.11 7.44 9.76
C VAL A 179 -26.49 8.84 9.80
N ILE A 180 -25.62 9.16 8.84
CA ILE A 180 -25.00 10.48 8.70
C ILE A 180 -26.08 11.52 8.46
N ALA A 181 -26.98 11.32 7.51
CA ALA A 181 -28.08 12.23 7.20
C ALA A 181 -29.05 12.42 8.38
N ALA A 182 -29.29 11.37 9.17
CA ALA A 182 -30.09 11.48 10.39
C ALA A 182 -29.41 12.36 11.44
N HIS A 183 -28.10 12.18 11.62
CA HIS A 183 -27.30 13.02 12.52
C HIS A 183 -27.27 14.48 12.05
N GLU A 184 -27.07 14.75 10.77
CA GLU A 184 -27.08 16.09 10.19
C GLU A 184 -28.42 16.80 10.41
N ARG A 185 -29.55 16.11 10.25
CA ARG A 185 -30.87 16.67 10.53
C ARG A 185 -31.12 16.97 12.01
N SER A 186 -30.46 16.25 12.91
CA SER A 186 -30.59 16.44 14.36
C SER A 186 -29.62 17.47 14.94
N ARG A 187 -28.74 18.06 14.10
CA ARG A 187 -27.77 19.07 14.57
C ARG A 187 -28.48 20.30 15.10
N PRO A 188 -28.08 20.81 16.28
CA PRO A 188 -28.60 22.07 16.79
C PRO A 188 -28.30 23.25 15.85
N ASP A 189 -29.27 24.18 15.70
CA ASP A 189 -29.16 25.34 14.79
C ASP A 189 -28.03 26.30 15.13
N TRP A 190 -27.53 26.28 16.38
CA TRP A 190 -26.41 27.13 16.83
C TRP A 190 -25.02 26.61 16.34
N LEU A 191 -24.95 25.40 15.83
CA LEU A 191 -23.68 24.86 15.29
C LEU A 191 -23.37 25.50 13.93
N PRO A 192 -22.11 25.90 13.68
CA PRO A 192 -21.70 26.47 12.40
C PRO A 192 -22.02 25.54 11.22
N VAL A 193 -22.65 26.07 10.20
CA VAL A 193 -22.91 25.38 8.94
C VAL A 193 -21.86 25.82 7.93
N VAL A 194 -21.09 24.90 7.41
CA VAL A 194 -20.22 25.17 6.26
C VAL A 194 -21.12 25.29 5.04
N ARG A 195 -21.38 26.54 4.61
CA ARG A 195 -22.04 26.78 3.33
C ARG A 195 -21.04 26.51 2.24
N VAL A 196 -21.19 25.38 1.55
CA VAL A 196 -20.46 25.15 0.30
C VAL A 196 -21.09 26.14 -0.70
N HIS A 197 -20.42 27.26 -0.96
CA HIS A 197 -20.75 28.03 -2.15
C HIS A 197 -20.54 27.10 -3.34
N PRO A 198 -21.50 27.00 -4.28
CA PRO A 198 -21.23 26.30 -5.51
C PRO A 198 -19.91 26.88 -6.06
N ALA A 199 -18.90 26.04 -6.20
CA ALA A 199 -17.65 26.47 -6.80
C ALA A 199 -18.01 27.07 -8.14
N GLU A 200 -17.67 28.34 -8.38
CA GLU A 200 -17.63 28.82 -9.75
C GLU A 200 -16.83 27.81 -10.56
N PRO A 201 -17.30 27.42 -11.76
CA PRO A 201 -16.56 26.48 -12.56
C PRO A 201 -15.13 27.01 -12.66
N ALA A 202 -14.18 26.27 -12.12
CA ALA A 202 -12.78 26.62 -12.19
C ALA A 202 -12.47 26.85 -13.67
N GLY A 203 -12.13 28.08 -14.02
CA GLY A 203 -11.62 28.37 -15.36
C GLY A 203 -10.47 27.41 -15.68
N PRO A 204 -10.10 27.25 -16.94
CA PRO A 204 -9.02 26.35 -17.31
C PRO A 204 -7.80 26.67 -16.45
N PHE A 205 -7.25 25.64 -15.80
CA PHE A 205 -6.07 25.76 -14.94
C PHE A 205 -4.93 26.37 -15.77
N ASP A 206 -4.53 27.59 -15.42
CA ASP A 206 -3.35 28.24 -15.98
C ASP A 206 -2.14 27.91 -15.10
N PRO A 207 -1.22 27.05 -15.59
CA PRO A 207 -0.03 26.67 -14.83
C PRO A 207 0.92 27.85 -14.49
N GLN A 208 0.79 28.96 -15.23
CA GLN A 208 1.64 30.13 -15.01
C GLN A 208 1.12 31.06 -13.90
N SER A 209 -0.16 31.00 -13.56
CA SER A 209 -0.74 31.79 -12.48
C SER A 209 -0.50 31.23 -11.08
N ALA A 210 -0.02 30.00 -10.96
CA ALA A 210 0.19 29.29 -9.69
C ALA A 210 1.60 29.46 -9.09
N VAL A 211 2.53 30.10 -9.78
CA VAL A 211 3.88 30.33 -9.27
C VAL A 211 3.98 31.79 -8.82
N PRO A 212 4.00 32.08 -7.52
CA PRO A 212 4.35 33.43 -7.06
C PRO A 212 5.77 33.74 -7.55
N GLU A 213 5.97 34.89 -8.18
CA GLU A 213 7.29 35.36 -8.57
C GLU A 213 8.23 35.31 -7.34
N PRO A 214 9.45 34.80 -7.50
CA PRO A 214 10.42 34.85 -6.41
C PRO A 214 10.67 36.33 -6.06
N PRO A 215 10.78 36.66 -4.76
CA PRO A 215 11.06 38.02 -4.35
C PRO A 215 12.36 38.50 -4.99
N ALA A 216 12.37 39.75 -5.45
CA ALA A 216 13.53 40.37 -6.04
C ALA A 216 14.75 40.30 -5.08
N PRO A 217 15.96 40.05 -5.58
CA PRO A 217 17.15 39.93 -4.74
C PRO A 217 17.36 41.23 -3.91
N GLY A 218 17.22 41.09 -2.58
CA GLY A 218 17.41 42.19 -1.61
C GLY A 218 16.20 42.53 -0.73
N GLN A 219 15.04 41.92 -0.92
CA GLN A 219 13.90 42.08 -0.01
C GLN A 219 13.81 40.89 0.96
N SER A 220 14.16 41.12 2.22
CA SER A 220 13.91 40.19 3.32
C SER A 220 12.39 40.16 3.62
N ALA A 221 11.80 38.98 3.68
CA ALA A 221 10.41 38.79 4.06
C ALA A 221 10.16 39.36 5.48
N PRO A 222 9.03 40.03 5.73
CA PRO A 222 8.70 40.53 7.06
C PRO A 222 8.53 39.35 8.02
N ALA A 223 9.18 39.44 9.19
CA ALA A 223 9.05 38.48 10.26
C ALA A 223 7.57 38.39 10.70
N LYS A 224 6.97 37.21 10.59
CA LYS A 224 5.65 36.94 11.17
C LYS A 224 5.79 36.89 12.69
N GLU A 225 5.34 37.93 13.38
CA GLU A 225 5.12 37.89 14.83
C GLU A 225 4.06 36.83 15.15
N TRP A 226 4.47 35.80 15.87
CA TRP A 226 3.54 34.87 16.51
C TRP A 226 2.97 35.54 17.75
N VAL A 227 1.76 36.04 17.65
CA VAL A 227 0.98 36.52 18.81
C VAL A 227 0.46 35.28 19.53
N SER A 228 1.03 35.01 20.71
CA SER A 228 0.51 34.05 21.67
C SER A 228 -0.82 34.55 22.23
N ARG A 229 -1.88 33.83 22.02
CA ARG A 229 -3.09 33.84 22.85
C ARG A 229 -3.59 32.40 23.03
#